data_8993099b0536baf76baae6442e200fa6
#
_entry.id   8993099b0536baf76baae6442e200fa6
#
_cell.length_a   1.000
_cell.length_b   1.000
_cell.length_c   1.000
_cell.angle_alpha   90.00
_cell.angle_beta   90.00
_cell.angle_gamma   90.00
#
_symmetry.space_group_name_H-M   'P 1'
#
loop_
_entity.id
_entity.type
_entity.pdbx_description
1 polymer ?
#
loop_
_entity_poly.entity_id
_entity_poly.type
_entity_poly.pdbx_seq_one_letter_code
_entity_poly.pdbx_strand_id
1 'polypeptide(L)'
;MKLHTLKPAEGSVRTNKRLGRGQGSGGSTAGRGHKGAQSRSGYSSKPGFEGGQMPLQRRVPKFGFKNNNKEYFKAVNLDILEGLAEKIKSGLLSLQTLVENGIVGKNDKVKVLGRGELKAKVSVEAHAFSAAAIQAIEKIGGTATTVK
;
A
#
# COMPACT_ATOMS: atom_id res chain seq x y z
N MET A 1 -16.71 1.75 31.93
CA MET A 1 -16.58 0.56 31.07
C MET A 1 -16.00 -0.56 31.94
N LYS A 2 -16.65 -1.74 32.01
CA LYS A 2 -16.15 -2.87 32.81
C LYS A 2 -15.60 -3.95 31.86
N LEU A 3 -14.51 -4.64 32.25
CA LEU A 3 -13.84 -5.62 31.38
C LEU A 3 -14.79 -6.73 30.89
N HIS A 4 -15.71 -7.18 31.72
CA HIS A 4 -16.69 -8.24 31.39
C HIS A 4 -17.78 -7.79 30.41
N THR A 5 -17.92 -6.47 30.15
CA THR A 5 -18.89 -5.92 29.18
C THR A 5 -18.27 -5.68 27.79
N LEU A 6 -16.96 -5.92 27.66
CA LEU A 6 -16.30 -5.80 26.35
C LEU A 6 -16.75 -6.96 25.46
N LYS A 7 -17.30 -6.62 24.32
CA LYS A 7 -17.67 -7.56 23.25
C LYS A 7 -16.97 -7.14 21.96
N PRO A 8 -16.50 -8.10 21.18
CA PRO A 8 -15.98 -7.80 19.85
C PRO A 8 -17.09 -7.20 18.99
N ALA A 9 -16.72 -6.42 17.98
CA ALA A 9 -17.67 -5.90 17.03
C ALA A 9 -18.43 -7.03 16.32
N GLU A 10 -19.70 -6.79 15.99
CA GLU A 10 -20.54 -7.77 15.32
C GLU A 10 -19.91 -8.21 13.99
N GLY A 11 -19.82 -9.52 13.76
CA GLY A 11 -19.16 -10.08 12.58
C GLY A 11 -17.63 -10.18 12.63
N SER A 12 -16.96 -9.64 13.67
CA SER A 12 -15.49 -9.72 13.80
C SER A 12 -15.00 -11.07 14.31
N VAL A 13 -15.86 -11.83 14.96
CA VAL A 13 -15.54 -13.18 15.48
C VAL A 13 -16.26 -14.23 14.65
N ARG A 14 -15.51 -15.13 14.06
CA ARG A 14 -16.03 -16.24 13.29
C ARG A 14 -15.93 -17.54 14.11
N THR A 15 -17.04 -18.23 14.31
CA THR A 15 -17.06 -19.57 14.90
C THR A 15 -16.52 -20.59 13.90
N ASN A 16 -15.57 -21.41 14.33
CA ASN A 16 -15.02 -22.48 13.50
C ASN A 16 -16.05 -23.57 13.23
N LYS A 17 -16.33 -23.83 11.94
CA LYS A 17 -17.19 -24.94 11.55
C LYS A 17 -16.47 -26.28 11.76
N ARG A 18 -17.04 -27.17 12.56
CA ARG A 18 -16.54 -28.55 12.73
C ARG A 18 -16.97 -29.38 11.53
N LEU A 19 -16.00 -29.79 10.71
CA LEU A 19 -16.25 -30.62 9.53
C LEU A 19 -16.36 -32.11 9.89
N GLY A 20 -16.99 -32.90 9.00
CA GLY A 20 -17.15 -34.33 9.20
C GLY A 20 -18.09 -34.73 10.37
N ARG A 21 -19.09 -33.89 10.66
CA ARG A 21 -20.12 -34.14 11.73
C ARG A 21 -21.51 -34.14 11.14
N GLY A 22 -21.74 -35.00 10.14
CA GLY A 22 -23.00 -35.15 9.44
C GLY A 22 -23.05 -34.40 8.09
N GLN A 23 -24.15 -34.56 7.35
CA GLN A 23 -24.29 -34.01 5.99
C GLN A 23 -24.15 -32.49 5.94
N GLY A 24 -24.72 -31.75 6.88
CA GLY A 24 -24.62 -30.30 7.00
C GLY A 24 -23.19 -29.79 7.30
N SER A 25 -22.27 -30.67 7.70
CA SER A 25 -20.86 -30.35 7.98
C SER A 25 -19.89 -30.97 6.96
N GLY A 26 -20.33 -31.15 5.72
CA GLY A 26 -19.48 -31.67 4.64
C GLY A 26 -19.40 -33.20 4.58
N GLY A 27 -20.26 -33.89 5.31
CA GLY A 27 -20.36 -35.37 5.31
C GLY A 27 -19.03 -36.06 5.68
N SER A 28 -18.83 -37.28 5.21
CA SER A 28 -17.63 -38.09 5.48
C SER A 28 -16.35 -37.55 4.83
N THR A 29 -16.46 -36.75 3.74
CA THR A 29 -15.30 -36.20 3.03
C THR A 29 -14.88 -34.80 3.54
N ALA A 30 -15.61 -34.25 4.49
CA ALA A 30 -15.35 -32.95 5.09
C ALA A 30 -15.17 -31.80 4.05
N GLY A 31 -15.88 -31.88 2.91
CA GLY A 31 -15.80 -30.91 1.82
C GLY A 31 -14.55 -31.00 0.96
N ARG A 32 -13.69 -32.00 1.15
CA ARG A 32 -12.44 -32.20 0.35
C ARG A 32 -12.63 -33.05 -0.90
N GLY A 33 -13.83 -33.58 -1.13
CA GLY A 33 -14.11 -34.52 -2.24
C GLY A 33 -13.49 -35.90 -1.99
N HIS A 34 -13.42 -36.68 -3.07
CA HIS A 34 -12.83 -38.03 -3.02
C HIS A 34 -11.30 -38.02 -3.24
N LYS A 35 -10.75 -39.14 -3.65
CA LYS A 35 -9.34 -39.36 -3.93
C LYS A 35 -8.75 -38.26 -4.85
N GLY A 36 -7.57 -37.75 -4.55
CA GLY A 36 -6.87 -36.75 -5.33
C GLY A 36 -5.83 -36.02 -4.47
N ALA A 37 -4.92 -35.31 -5.10
CA ALA A 37 -3.89 -34.56 -4.38
C ALA A 37 -4.48 -33.51 -3.44
N GLN A 38 -5.55 -32.82 -3.85
CA GLN A 38 -6.20 -31.77 -3.05
C GLN A 38 -6.90 -32.28 -1.79
N SER A 39 -7.27 -33.56 -1.74
CA SER A 39 -7.91 -34.17 -0.56
C SER A 39 -6.91 -34.68 0.49
N ARG A 40 -5.62 -34.62 0.22
CA ARG A 40 -4.57 -35.09 1.16
C ARG A 40 -4.01 -33.95 2.00
N SER A 41 -3.45 -34.30 3.16
CA SER A 41 -2.72 -33.33 3.99
C SER A 41 -1.43 -32.91 3.29
N GLY A 42 -0.98 -31.68 3.52
CA GLY A 42 0.21 -31.13 2.88
C GLY A 42 0.06 -30.70 1.42
N TYR A 43 -1.16 -30.75 0.86
CA TYR A 43 -1.39 -30.22 -0.48
C TYR A 43 -1.25 -28.68 -0.48
N SER A 44 -0.45 -28.18 -1.41
CA SER A 44 -0.40 -26.77 -1.75
C SER A 44 -0.76 -26.57 -3.23
N SER A 45 -1.51 -25.50 -3.52
CA SER A 45 -1.82 -25.13 -4.90
C SER A 45 -0.53 -24.82 -5.66
N LYS A 46 -0.43 -25.29 -6.90
CA LYS A 46 0.67 -24.98 -7.80
C LYS A 46 0.28 -23.84 -8.73
N PRO A 47 0.62 -22.57 -8.41
CA PRO A 47 0.24 -21.43 -9.25
C PRO A 47 0.78 -21.58 -10.67
N GLY A 48 -0.05 -21.37 -11.67
CA GLY A 48 0.33 -21.44 -13.07
C GLY A 48 0.55 -22.87 -13.63
N PHE A 49 0.16 -23.92 -12.88
CA PHE A 49 0.23 -25.29 -13.40
C PHE A 49 -0.94 -25.59 -14.34
N GLU A 50 -0.64 -26.03 -15.54
CA GLU A 50 -1.61 -26.30 -16.62
C GLU A 50 -1.72 -27.80 -16.96
N GLY A 51 -1.77 -28.67 -15.95
CA GLY A 51 -1.98 -30.11 -16.13
C GLY A 51 -0.88 -30.87 -16.89
N GLY A 52 0.30 -30.31 -17.04
CA GLY A 52 1.42 -30.88 -17.81
C GLY A 52 1.68 -30.15 -19.14
N GLN A 53 0.75 -29.33 -19.60
CA GLN A 53 0.99 -28.40 -20.71
C GLN A 53 2.00 -27.34 -20.27
N MET A 54 2.83 -26.85 -21.21
CA MET A 54 3.81 -25.80 -20.94
C MET A 54 3.07 -24.54 -20.42
N PRO A 55 3.37 -24.08 -19.20
CA PRO A 55 2.69 -22.93 -18.61
C PRO A 55 2.83 -21.65 -19.45
N LEU A 56 1.83 -20.77 -19.40
CA LEU A 56 1.78 -19.54 -20.17
C LEU A 56 3.06 -18.70 -20.03
N GLN A 57 3.60 -18.59 -18.81
CA GLN A 57 4.84 -17.89 -18.53
C GLN A 57 6.07 -18.39 -19.29
N ARG A 58 6.07 -19.63 -19.75
CA ARG A 58 7.14 -20.21 -20.59
C ARG A 58 6.84 -20.12 -22.09
N ARG A 59 5.56 -20.01 -22.47
CA ARG A 59 5.14 -19.86 -23.88
C ARG A 59 5.32 -18.43 -24.39
N VAL A 60 5.19 -17.43 -23.49
CA VAL A 60 5.32 -16.00 -23.85
C VAL A 60 6.80 -15.63 -23.99
N PRO A 61 7.19 -14.85 -25.00
CA PRO A 61 8.54 -14.32 -25.10
C PRO A 61 8.91 -13.48 -23.88
N LYS A 62 10.16 -13.57 -23.45
CA LYS A 62 10.71 -12.69 -22.41
C LYS A 62 10.82 -11.27 -22.95
N PHE A 63 10.50 -10.28 -22.14
CA PHE A 63 10.61 -8.88 -22.50
C PHE A 63 11.13 -8.03 -21.35
N GLY A 64 11.75 -6.91 -21.69
CA GLY A 64 12.24 -5.94 -20.74
C GLY A 64 13.44 -6.40 -19.92
N PHE A 65 13.92 -5.51 -19.11
CA PHE A 65 14.98 -5.74 -18.14
C PHE A 65 14.76 -4.88 -16.88
N LYS A 66 15.37 -5.28 -15.78
CA LYS A 66 15.36 -4.52 -14.53
C LYS A 66 16.60 -3.61 -14.49
N ASN A 67 16.38 -2.28 -14.50
CA ASN A 67 17.46 -1.34 -14.28
C ASN A 67 17.85 -1.31 -12.80
N ASN A 68 19.07 -1.73 -12.47
CA ASN A 68 19.58 -1.76 -11.10
C ASN A 68 19.85 -0.36 -10.52
N ASN A 69 20.10 0.61 -11.40
CA ASN A 69 20.39 2.01 -11.01
C ASN A 69 19.14 2.90 -11.04
N LYS A 70 17.94 2.29 -11.05
CA LYS A 70 16.69 3.04 -11.05
C LYS A 70 16.45 3.69 -9.69
N GLU A 71 16.37 5.01 -9.68
CA GLU A 71 15.96 5.77 -8.51
C GLU A 71 14.43 5.83 -8.40
N TYR A 72 13.92 5.58 -7.20
CA TYR A 72 12.49 5.64 -6.91
C TYR A 72 12.20 6.85 -6.05
N PHE A 73 11.23 7.65 -6.48
CA PHE A 73 10.74 8.78 -5.71
C PHE A 73 9.38 8.44 -5.08
N LYS A 74 9.25 8.75 -3.79
CA LYS A 74 7.96 8.74 -3.11
C LYS A 74 7.20 10.00 -3.53
N ALA A 75 6.04 9.82 -4.16
CA ALA A 75 5.21 10.94 -4.57
C ALA A 75 4.43 11.52 -3.38
N VAL A 76 4.51 12.83 -3.17
CA VAL A 76 3.73 13.59 -2.20
C VAL A 76 2.97 14.67 -2.97
N ASN A 77 1.66 14.73 -2.81
CA ASN A 77 0.81 15.70 -3.50
C ASN A 77 0.53 16.94 -2.64
N LEU A 78 0.07 18.03 -3.27
CA LEU A 78 -0.24 19.29 -2.58
C LEU A 78 -1.34 19.15 -1.54
N ASP A 79 -2.35 18.30 -1.77
CA ASP A 79 -3.41 17.97 -0.82
C ASP A 79 -2.88 17.43 0.53
N ILE A 80 -1.82 16.61 0.47
CA ILE A 80 -1.16 16.07 1.67
C ILE A 80 -0.39 17.17 2.39
N LEU A 81 0.29 18.05 1.64
CA LEU A 81 1.05 19.18 2.21
C LEU A 81 0.12 20.20 2.86
N GLU A 82 -1.07 20.45 2.29
CA GLU A 82 -2.09 21.31 2.89
C GLU A 82 -2.55 20.76 4.25
N GLY A 83 -2.94 19.47 4.29
CA GLY A 83 -3.35 18.84 5.55
C GLY A 83 -2.24 18.79 6.62
N LEU A 84 -0.96 18.79 6.22
CA LEU A 84 0.16 18.95 7.14
C LEU A 84 0.34 20.39 7.62
N ALA A 85 0.24 21.35 6.73
CA ALA A 85 0.38 22.76 7.06
C ALA A 85 -0.66 23.19 8.11
N GLU A 86 -1.91 22.69 7.98
CA GLU A 86 -2.97 22.92 8.97
C GLU A 86 -2.64 22.33 10.34
N LYS A 87 -2.04 21.13 10.38
CA LYS A 87 -1.68 20.44 11.63
C LYS A 87 -0.52 21.10 12.36
N ILE A 88 0.52 21.46 11.62
CA ILE A 88 1.80 21.87 12.20
C ILE A 88 1.84 23.37 12.46
N LYS A 89 1.02 24.16 11.75
CA LYS A 89 0.99 25.64 11.82
C LYS A 89 2.36 26.32 11.61
N SER A 90 3.36 25.57 11.22
CA SER A 90 4.69 26.07 10.83
C SER A 90 4.71 26.24 9.31
N GLY A 91 5.14 27.38 8.84
CA GLY A 91 5.26 27.64 7.41
C GLY A 91 6.39 26.87 6.71
N LEU A 92 7.14 26.00 7.41
CA LEU A 92 8.23 25.20 6.86
C LEU A 92 7.89 23.71 6.91
N LEU A 93 7.88 23.06 5.76
CA LEU A 93 7.70 21.62 5.58
C LEU A 93 9.03 20.98 5.13
N SER A 94 9.86 20.63 6.10
CA SER A 94 11.13 19.94 5.85
C SER A 94 10.91 18.43 5.60
N LEU A 95 11.93 17.75 5.07
CA LEU A 95 11.93 16.29 4.92
C LEU A 95 11.72 15.58 6.25
N GLN A 96 12.29 16.09 7.34
CA GLN A 96 12.12 15.54 8.69
C GLN A 96 10.66 15.58 9.14
N THR A 97 9.99 16.69 8.91
CA THR A 97 8.57 16.86 9.22
C THR A 97 7.68 15.84 8.49
N LEU A 98 8.01 15.52 7.23
CA LEU A 98 7.29 14.50 6.45
C LEU A 98 7.53 13.09 7.01
N VAL A 99 8.72 12.81 7.52
CA VAL A 99 9.07 11.52 8.16
C VAL A 99 8.36 11.37 9.51
N GLU A 100 8.38 12.39 10.36
CA GLU A 100 7.73 12.40 11.68
C GLU A 100 6.22 12.19 11.59
N ASN A 101 5.59 12.72 10.54
CA ASN A 101 4.16 12.50 10.27
C ASN A 101 3.87 11.19 9.51
N GLY A 102 4.87 10.35 9.26
CA GLY A 102 4.70 9.02 8.67
C GLY A 102 4.31 9.01 7.19
N ILE A 103 4.48 10.14 6.48
CA ILE A 103 4.13 10.24 5.05
C ILE A 103 5.20 9.57 4.19
N VAL A 104 6.46 9.75 4.57
CA VAL A 104 7.62 9.18 3.86
C VAL A 104 8.53 8.44 4.83
N GLY A 105 9.28 7.47 4.33
CA GLY A 105 10.31 6.78 5.09
C GLY A 105 11.60 7.61 5.19
N LYS A 106 12.41 7.34 6.20
CA LYS A 106 13.68 8.06 6.46
C LYS A 106 14.64 8.09 5.26
N ASN A 107 14.63 7.04 4.45
CA ASN A 107 15.56 6.88 3.30
C ASN A 107 14.86 7.11 1.95
N ASP A 108 13.60 7.54 1.95
CA ASP A 108 12.85 7.74 0.71
C ASP A 108 13.24 9.05 0.05
N LYS A 109 13.51 9.02 -1.26
CA LYS A 109 13.60 10.23 -2.07
C LYS A 109 12.18 10.75 -2.34
N VAL A 110 11.92 12.00 -2.01
CA VAL A 110 10.60 12.65 -2.10
C VAL A 110 10.49 13.48 -3.37
N LYS A 111 9.37 13.32 -4.09
CA LYS A 111 9.00 14.19 -5.20
C LYS A 111 7.61 14.78 -4.97
N VAL A 112 7.53 16.12 -4.99
CA VAL A 112 6.27 16.84 -4.85
C VAL A 112 5.57 16.98 -6.20
N LEU A 113 4.28 16.60 -6.23
CA LEU A 113 3.42 16.62 -7.40
C LEU A 113 2.26 17.58 -7.21
N GLY A 114 1.78 18.18 -8.31
CA GLY A 114 0.81 19.27 -8.31
C GLY A 114 -0.67 18.86 -8.19
N ARG A 115 -1.00 17.64 -7.70
CA ARG A 115 -2.40 17.27 -7.48
C ARG A 115 -2.92 17.88 -6.18
N GLY A 116 -4.12 18.45 -6.24
CA GLY A 116 -4.76 19.14 -5.13
C GLY A 116 -4.57 20.66 -5.18
N GLU A 117 -5.18 21.34 -4.23
CA GLU A 117 -5.04 22.79 -4.05
C GLU A 117 -4.26 23.08 -2.76
N LEU A 118 -3.35 24.01 -2.83
CA LEU A 118 -2.59 24.52 -1.68
C LEU A 118 -3.11 25.93 -1.39
N LYS A 119 -3.56 26.18 -0.16
CA LYS A 119 -4.05 27.50 0.29
C LYS A 119 -3.10 28.15 1.29
N ALA A 120 -2.40 27.33 2.06
CA ALA A 120 -1.45 27.80 3.06
C ALA A 120 -0.13 28.24 2.40
N LYS A 121 0.41 29.38 2.85
CA LYS A 121 1.75 29.82 2.45
C LYS A 121 2.79 28.96 3.16
N VAL A 122 3.47 28.08 2.42
CA VAL A 122 4.45 27.14 2.95
C VAL A 122 5.76 27.15 2.18
N SER A 123 6.85 26.93 2.87
CA SER A 123 8.17 26.64 2.29
C SER A 123 8.38 25.13 2.35
N VAL A 124 8.62 24.50 1.21
CA VAL A 124 8.70 23.04 1.10
C VAL A 124 10.09 22.62 0.68
N GLU A 125 10.66 21.66 1.43
CA GLU A 125 11.94 21.02 1.09
C GLU A 125 11.71 19.60 0.59
N ALA A 126 12.19 19.29 -0.62
CA ALA A 126 12.09 17.95 -1.22
C ALA A 126 13.25 17.68 -2.18
N HIS A 127 13.43 16.41 -2.59
CA HIS A 127 14.48 16.03 -3.54
C HIS A 127 14.13 16.42 -4.98
N ALA A 128 12.85 16.47 -5.34
CA ALA A 128 12.39 16.90 -6.66
C ALA A 128 10.98 17.49 -6.59
N PHE A 129 10.67 18.33 -7.56
CA PHE A 129 9.36 18.94 -7.77
C PHE A 129 8.88 18.72 -9.20
N SER A 130 7.58 18.70 -9.43
CA SER A 130 7.02 18.86 -10.77
C SER A 130 6.83 20.34 -11.10
N ALA A 131 6.84 20.71 -12.38
CA ALA A 131 6.62 22.09 -12.81
C ALA A 131 5.30 22.68 -12.28
N ALA A 132 4.23 21.89 -12.33
CA ALA A 132 2.93 22.29 -11.79
C ALA A 132 2.96 22.51 -10.26
N ALA A 133 3.74 21.74 -9.50
CA ALA A 133 3.87 21.92 -8.05
C ALA A 133 4.64 23.21 -7.73
N ILE A 134 5.71 23.51 -8.44
CA ILE A 134 6.47 24.76 -8.28
C ILE A 134 5.57 25.96 -8.51
N GLN A 135 4.86 25.98 -9.63
CA GLN A 135 3.94 27.06 -9.97
C GLN A 135 2.82 27.27 -8.93
N ALA A 136 2.30 26.17 -8.38
CA ALA A 136 1.25 26.23 -7.35
C ALA A 136 1.80 26.79 -6.03
N ILE A 137 3.00 26.40 -5.60
CA ILE A 137 3.64 26.90 -4.38
C ILE A 137 4.00 28.39 -4.52
N GLU A 138 4.57 28.79 -5.66
CA GLU A 138 4.96 30.16 -5.95
C GLU A 138 3.76 31.12 -6.06
N LYS A 139 2.64 30.66 -6.63
CA LYS A 139 1.39 31.45 -6.71
C LYS A 139 0.89 31.93 -5.36
N ILE A 140 1.14 31.16 -4.31
CA ILE A 140 0.69 31.46 -2.93
C ILE A 140 1.79 32.20 -2.15
N GLY A 141 2.94 32.45 -2.79
CA GLY A 141 4.09 33.12 -2.17
C GLY A 141 4.89 32.19 -1.25
N GLY A 142 4.81 30.88 -1.45
CA GLY A 142 5.66 29.86 -0.83
C GLY A 142 7.01 29.73 -1.58
N THR A 143 7.92 28.91 -1.02
CA THR A 143 9.21 28.60 -1.63
C THR A 143 9.38 27.09 -1.78
N ALA A 144 9.94 26.65 -2.91
CA ALA A 144 10.28 25.25 -3.16
C ALA A 144 11.81 25.11 -3.18
N THR A 145 12.37 24.41 -2.21
CA THR A 145 13.81 24.21 -2.05
C THR A 145 14.19 22.76 -2.36
N THR A 146 15.07 22.55 -3.33
CA THR A 146 15.55 21.20 -3.66
C THR A 146 16.75 20.84 -2.79
N VAL A 147 16.63 19.73 -2.05
CA VAL A 147 17.68 19.15 -1.21
C VAL A 147 18.28 17.95 -1.95
N LYS A 148 19.62 17.86 -1.98
CA LYS A 148 20.35 16.74 -2.60
C LYS A 148 20.63 15.63 -1.60
#